data_7be9ae86166005c0a9894cc8360f4c2c
#
_entry.id   7be9ae86166005c0a9894cc8360f4c2c
#
_cell.length_a   1.000
_cell.length_b   1.000
_cell.length_c   1.000
_cell.angle_alpha   90.00
_cell.angle_beta   90.00
_cell.angle_gamma   90.00
#
_symmetry.space_group_name_H-M   'P 1'
#
loop_
_entity.id
_entity.type
_entity.pdbx_description
1 polymer ?
#
loop_
_entity_poly.entity_id
_entity_poly.type
_entity_poly.pdbx_seq_one_letter_code
_entity_poly.pdbx_strand_id
1 'polypeptide(L)'
;GSESKTWEWNSTVKGHMGCGEPGTDGTNWWSAGPDEKVDCGLYDDRLTFTKDMKYTYNPGEGGTVYVNKDSGYGTEYNPNDGNDYQVPIEGYTTDYSFENAWNDAGIEEIYLVLPANTNLSYIPNPEAYAEPRFKLLEGTNTKKLALVHDNGGISWKYEFIIEGSAKPEDPK
;
A
#
# COMPACT_ATOMS: atom_id res chain seq x y z
N GLY A 1 21.07 -17.05 -1.87
CA GLY A 1 20.33 -15.85 -2.19
C GLY A 1 19.89 -15.09 -0.96
N SER A 2 19.52 -13.83 -1.10
CA SER A 2 18.97 -13.05 -0.01
C SER A 2 17.65 -13.63 0.46
N GLU A 3 17.46 -13.67 1.77
CA GLU A 3 16.14 -13.96 2.30
C GLU A 3 15.19 -12.84 1.87
N SER A 4 14.00 -13.23 1.48
CA SER A 4 12.98 -12.30 1.04
C SER A 4 11.62 -12.67 1.59
N LYS A 5 10.73 -11.68 1.66
CA LYS A 5 9.32 -11.87 1.94
C LYS A 5 8.50 -11.21 0.85
N THR A 6 7.50 -11.93 0.36
CA THR A 6 6.54 -11.41 -0.60
C THR A 6 5.19 -11.21 0.10
N TRP A 7 4.59 -10.07 -0.15
CA TRP A 7 3.35 -9.63 0.50
C TRP A 7 2.24 -9.46 -0.54
N GLU A 8 1.03 -9.75 -0.13
CA GLU A 8 -0.19 -9.47 -0.89
C GLU A 8 -1.18 -8.72 -0.03
N TRP A 9 -2.14 -8.02 -0.64
CA TRP A 9 -3.19 -7.35 0.13
C TRP A 9 -3.92 -8.34 1.02
N ASN A 10 -4.21 -7.92 2.26
CA ASN A 10 -5.01 -8.72 3.19
C ASN A 10 -6.50 -8.54 2.87
N SER A 11 -6.88 -8.94 1.67
CA SER A 11 -8.14 -8.57 1.01
C SER A 11 -9.40 -9.08 1.72
N THR A 12 -9.31 -10.14 2.49
CA THR A 12 -10.48 -10.73 3.17
C THR A 12 -10.83 -10.05 4.49
N VAL A 13 -10.01 -9.08 4.92
CA VAL A 13 -10.18 -8.38 6.19
C VAL A 13 -10.72 -6.98 5.94
N LYS A 14 -11.77 -6.60 6.66
CA LYS A 14 -12.28 -5.23 6.63
C LYS A 14 -11.19 -4.26 7.09
N GLY A 15 -11.04 -3.15 6.37
CA GLY A 15 -10.04 -2.14 6.70
C GLY A 15 -8.64 -2.44 6.19
N HIS A 16 -8.49 -3.41 5.28
CA HIS A 16 -7.19 -3.64 4.64
C HIS A 16 -6.74 -2.43 3.80
N MET A 17 -7.68 -1.62 3.36
CA MET A 17 -7.48 -0.35 2.68
C MET A 17 -8.48 0.65 3.22
N GLY A 18 -8.09 1.90 3.35
CA GLY A 18 -9.00 2.92 3.84
C GLY A 18 -8.41 4.31 3.77
N CYS A 19 -9.23 5.30 4.14
CA CYS A 19 -8.77 6.68 4.30
C CYS A 19 -9.41 7.33 5.52
N GLY A 20 -8.76 8.35 6.04
CA GLY A 20 -9.23 9.03 7.23
C GLY A 20 -8.52 10.34 7.51
N GLU A 21 -8.80 10.88 8.68
CA GLU A 21 -8.18 12.11 9.13
C GLU A 21 -6.66 11.97 9.26
N PRO A 22 -5.90 13.07 9.03
CA PRO A 22 -4.47 13.07 9.31
C PRO A 22 -4.20 12.65 10.76
N GLY A 23 -3.13 11.88 10.94
CA GLY A 23 -2.73 11.40 12.26
C GLY A 23 -3.50 10.18 12.77
N THR A 24 -4.41 9.63 11.99
CA THR A 24 -5.14 8.39 12.32
C THR A 24 -4.54 7.19 11.61
N ASP A 25 -5.13 6.01 11.82
CA ASP A 25 -4.73 4.80 11.11
C ASP A 25 -5.21 4.76 9.65
N GLY A 26 -5.97 5.78 9.20
CA GLY A 26 -6.45 5.87 7.83
C GLY A 26 -7.68 5.05 7.55
N THR A 27 -8.59 4.88 8.50
CA THR A 27 -9.82 4.10 8.28
C THR A 27 -11.09 4.77 8.73
N ASN A 28 -11.01 5.95 9.38
CA ASN A 28 -12.19 6.54 10.04
C ASN A 28 -13.15 7.30 9.10
N TRP A 29 -12.76 7.58 7.87
CA TRP A 29 -13.66 8.14 6.86
C TRP A 29 -14.24 7.05 5.97
N TRP A 30 -13.39 6.11 5.56
CA TRP A 30 -13.78 4.97 4.74
C TRP A 30 -12.83 3.80 4.98
N SER A 31 -13.37 2.60 4.94
CA SER A 31 -12.57 1.37 4.97
C SER A 31 -13.18 0.33 4.05
N ALA A 32 -12.32 -0.36 3.30
CA ALA A 32 -12.74 -1.41 2.38
C ALA A 32 -13.28 -2.61 3.15
N GLY A 33 -14.43 -3.09 2.72
CA GLY A 33 -14.96 -4.39 3.17
C GLY A 33 -14.18 -5.56 2.57
N PRO A 34 -14.43 -6.78 3.05
CA PRO A 34 -13.78 -7.97 2.50
C PRO A 34 -13.95 -8.05 0.98
N ASP A 35 -12.84 -8.23 0.27
CA ASP A 35 -12.78 -8.39 -1.19
C ASP A 35 -13.43 -7.25 -2.01
N GLU A 36 -13.62 -6.09 -1.41
CA GLU A 36 -14.34 -4.97 -2.04
C GLU A 36 -13.68 -4.51 -3.34
N LYS A 37 -12.36 -4.64 -3.47
CA LYS A 37 -11.59 -4.17 -4.63
C LYS A 37 -11.14 -5.29 -5.56
N VAL A 38 -11.86 -6.41 -5.57
CA VAL A 38 -11.48 -7.60 -6.34
C VAL A 38 -11.35 -7.34 -7.85
N ASP A 39 -12.15 -6.43 -8.41
CA ASP A 39 -12.14 -6.13 -9.84
C ASP A 39 -11.28 -4.91 -10.22
N CYS A 40 -10.45 -4.44 -9.32
CA CYS A 40 -9.70 -3.20 -9.50
C CYS A 40 -8.24 -3.39 -9.94
N GLY A 41 -7.81 -4.63 -10.19
CA GLY A 41 -6.40 -4.91 -10.49
C GLY A 41 -5.49 -4.63 -9.30
N LEU A 42 -6.00 -4.75 -8.09
CA LEU A 42 -5.29 -4.43 -6.86
C LEU A 42 -4.72 -5.68 -6.17
N TYR A 43 -5.53 -6.73 -6.07
CA TYR A 43 -5.18 -7.89 -5.23
C TYR A 43 -4.20 -8.86 -5.87
N ASP A 44 -3.90 -8.70 -7.16
CA ASP A 44 -2.83 -9.45 -7.83
C ASP A 44 -1.45 -8.80 -7.69
N ASP A 45 -1.38 -7.62 -7.09
CA ASP A 45 -0.10 -6.97 -6.80
C ASP A 45 0.69 -7.79 -5.77
N ARG A 46 2.00 -7.85 -5.97
CA ARG A 46 2.94 -8.49 -5.04
C ARG A 46 4.09 -7.56 -4.73
N LEU A 47 4.41 -7.47 -3.45
CA LEU A 47 5.49 -6.63 -2.94
C LEU A 47 6.54 -7.55 -2.32
N THR A 48 7.76 -7.53 -2.82
CA THR A 48 8.84 -8.36 -2.29
C THR A 48 9.93 -7.49 -1.68
N PHE A 49 10.27 -7.75 -0.43
CA PHE A 49 11.35 -7.07 0.28
C PHE A 49 12.43 -8.08 0.63
N THR A 50 13.68 -7.73 0.36
CA THR A 50 14.83 -8.57 0.66
C THR A 50 15.63 -8.01 1.84
N LYS A 51 16.41 -8.84 2.51
CA LYS A 51 17.25 -8.39 3.63
C LYS A 51 18.36 -7.44 3.20
N ASP A 52 18.78 -7.49 1.93
CA ASP A 52 19.76 -6.55 1.38
C ASP A 52 19.13 -5.25 0.87
N MET A 53 17.94 -4.92 1.38
CA MET A 53 17.26 -3.65 1.19
C MET A 53 16.80 -3.39 -0.26
N LYS A 54 16.34 -4.44 -0.93
CA LYS A 54 15.72 -4.32 -2.27
C LYS A 54 14.21 -4.53 -2.18
N TYR A 55 13.48 -3.72 -2.90
CA TYR A 55 12.02 -3.79 -3.03
C TYR A 55 11.66 -4.06 -4.49
N THR A 56 10.85 -5.09 -4.71
CA THR A 56 10.29 -5.40 -6.03
C THR A 56 8.78 -5.22 -6.01
N TYR A 57 8.30 -4.39 -6.92
CA TYR A 57 6.87 -4.25 -7.20
C TYR A 57 6.50 -5.12 -8.40
N ASN A 58 5.50 -5.98 -8.22
CA ASN A 58 4.97 -6.83 -9.27
C ASN A 58 3.47 -6.55 -9.41
N PRO A 59 3.04 -5.97 -10.55
CA PRO A 59 1.62 -5.65 -10.78
C PRO A 59 0.75 -6.86 -11.12
N GLY A 60 1.31 -8.08 -11.10
CA GLY A 60 0.57 -9.30 -11.39
C GLY A 60 0.21 -9.49 -12.86
N GLU A 61 -0.66 -10.44 -13.14
CA GLU A 61 -1.08 -10.76 -14.51
C GLU A 61 -1.82 -9.61 -15.19
N GLY A 62 -2.56 -8.81 -14.42
CA GLY A 62 -3.28 -7.65 -14.94
C GLY A 62 -2.36 -6.57 -15.49
N GLY A 63 -1.12 -6.49 -14.99
CA GLY A 63 -0.14 -5.51 -15.47
C GLY A 63 -0.56 -4.06 -15.24
N THR A 64 -1.38 -3.80 -14.23
CA THR A 64 -1.88 -2.46 -13.92
C THR A 64 -1.67 -2.13 -12.46
N VAL A 65 -1.60 -0.81 -12.18
CA VAL A 65 -1.67 -0.28 -10.82
C VAL A 65 -3.00 0.45 -10.64
N TYR A 66 -3.65 0.22 -9.51
CA TYR A 66 -4.86 0.94 -9.13
C TYR A 66 -4.48 2.28 -8.53
N VAL A 67 -5.12 3.36 -9.01
CA VAL A 67 -4.80 4.72 -8.58
C VAL A 67 -6.07 5.51 -8.28
N ASN A 68 -5.96 6.44 -7.33
CA ASN A 68 -7.05 7.36 -7.02
C ASN A 68 -7.23 8.34 -8.18
N LYS A 69 -8.48 8.71 -8.43
CA LYS A 69 -8.84 9.69 -9.48
C LYS A 69 -8.07 11.01 -9.36
N ASP A 70 -7.64 11.37 -8.16
CA ASP A 70 -6.93 12.62 -7.88
C ASP A 70 -5.40 12.41 -7.69
N SER A 71 -4.90 11.21 -8.02
CA SER A 71 -3.48 10.89 -7.83
C SER A 71 -2.53 11.67 -8.72
N GLY A 72 -3.01 12.15 -9.86
CA GLY A 72 -2.16 12.76 -10.87
C GLY A 72 -1.31 11.75 -11.66
N TYR A 73 -1.40 10.48 -11.35
CA TYR A 73 -0.61 9.42 -11.99
C TYR A 73 -1.37 8.83 -13.18
N GLY A 74 -0.70 8.72 -14.34
CA GLY A 74 -1.28 8.07 -15.51
C GLY A 74 -2.59 8.72 -15.96
N THR A 75 -2.66 10.04 -15.94
CA THR A 75 -3.89 10.79 -16.22
C THR A 75 -4.47 10.52 -17.59
N GLU A 76 -3.66 10.10 -18.57
CA GLU A 76 -4.09 9.70 -19.90
C GLU A 76 -5.02 8.47 -19.88
N TYR A 77 -4.98 7.69 -18.81
CA TYR A 77 -5.85 6.51 -18.64
C TYR A 77 -7.10 6.82 -17.81
N ASN A 78 -7.24 8.06 -17.30
CA ASN A 78 -8.39 8.45 -16.50
C ASN A 78 -9.62 8.64 -17.42
N PRO A 79 -10.69 7.85 -17.23
CA PRO A 79 -11.88 7.97 -18.07
C PRO A 79 -12.73 9.23 -17.80
N ASN A 80 -12.31 10.08 -16.87
CA ASN A 80 -13.05 11.27 -16.43
C ASN A 80 -14.46 10.96 -15.89
N ASP A 81 -14.64 9.80 -15.30
CA ASP A 81 -15.94 9.38 -14.74
C ASP A 81 -16.06 9.61 -13.23
N GLY A 82 -15.04 10.22 -12.62
CA GLY A 82 -15.02 10.52 -11.19
C GLY A 82 -14.64 9.35 -10.30
N ASN A 83 -14.25 8.21 -10.89
CA ASN A 83 -13.84 7.02 -10.15
C ASN A 83 -12.32 6.82 -10.22
N ASP A 84 -11.81 6.02 -9.29
CA ASP A 84 -10.44 5.52 -9.35
C ASP A 84 -10.28 4.65 -10.61
N TYR A 85 -9.06 4.51 -11.10
CA TYR A 85 -8.81 3.87 -12.39
C TYR A 85 -7.53 3.04 -12.36
N GLN A 86 -7.33 2.25 -13.40
CA GLN A 86 -6.16 1.39 -13.56
C GLN A 86 -5.22 1.95 -14.63
N VAL A 87 -3.93 1.90 -14.33
CA VAL A 87 -2.88 2.39 -15.24
C VAL A 87 -1.92 1.25 -15.57
N PRO A 88 -1.65 0.98 -16.85
CA PRO A 88 -0.63 0.00 -17.21
C PRO A 88 0.72 0.35 -16.58
N ILE A 89 1.39 -0.65 -16.02
CA ILE A 89 2.67 -0.47 -15.37
C ILE A 89 3.49 -1.76 -15.49
N GLU A 90 4.81 -1.61 -15.61
CA GLU A 90 5.72 -2.75 -15.53
C GLU A 90 6.24 -2.90 -14.11
N GLY A 91 6.52 -4.13 -13.71
CA GLY A 91 7.20 -4.40 -12.45
C GLY A 91 8.62 -3.87 -12.47
N TYR A 92 9.16 -3.62 -11.28
CA TYR A 92 10.51 -3.10 -11.14
C TYR A 92 11.09 -3.46 -9.77
N THR A 93 12.41 -3.33 -9.67
CA THR A 93 13.14 -3.49 -8.40
C THR A 93 13.88 -2.19 -8.10
N THR A 94 13.82 -1.76 -6.85
CA THR A 94 14.50 -0.56 -6.36
C THR A 94 14.98 -0.80 -4.93
N ASP A 95 15.48 0.25 -4.30
CA ASP A 95 15.91 0.19 -2.91
C ASP A 95 14.74 0.52 -1.97
N TYR A 96 14.86 0.12 -0.70
CA TYR A 96 14.01 0.64 0.37
C TYR A 96 14.85 0.89 1.60
N SER A 97 14.32 1.68 2.53
CA SER A 97 14.96 1.92 3.81
C SER A 97 13.92 2.12 4.90
N PHE A 98 14.36 2.13 6.15
CA PHE A 98 13.54 2.52 7.27
C PHE A 98 14.07 3.81 7.88
N GLU A 99 13.17 4.68 8.32
CA GLU A 99 13.49 5.87 9.07
C GLU A 99 12.79 5.84 10.43
N ASN A 100 13.49 6.29 11.46
CA ASN A 100 12.91 6.47 12.77
C ASN A 100 12.64 7.96 12.99
N ALA A 101 11.47 8.29 13.51
CA ALA A 101 11.09 9.64 13.86
C ALA A 101 10.38 9.63 15.22
N TRP A 102 10.42 10.76 15.92
CA TRP A 102 9.74 10.91 17.20
C TRP A 102 8.57 11.86 17.01
N ASN A 103 7.38 11.45 17.42
CA ASN A 103 6.21 12.32 17.35
C ASN A 103 6.19 13.32 18.51
N ASP A 104 5.19 14.21 18.50
CA ASP A 104 5.06 15.26 19.52
C ASP A 104 4.85 14.70 20.94
N ALA A 105 4.38 13.48 21.05
CA ALA A 105 4.23 12.78 22.34
C ALA A 105 5.53 12.09 22.81
N GLY A 106 6.63 12.20 22.03
CA GLY A 106 7.88 11.54 22.34
C GLY A 106 7.89 10.05 22.07
N ILE A 107 6.96 9.56 21.25
CA ILE A 107 6.87 8.15 20.86
C ILE A 107 7.59 7.96 19.53
N GLU A 108 8.43 6.92 19.46
CA GLU A 108 9.14 6.56 18.24
C GLU A 108 8.18 6.00 17.21
N GLU A 109 8.28 6.50 15.99
CA GLU A 109 7.57 6.00 14.82
C GLU A 109 8.57 5.49 13.79
N ILE A 110 8.24 4.39 13.13
CA ILE A 110 9.08 3.78 12.10
C ILE A 110 8.38 3.94 10.76
N TYR A 111 9.13 4.39 9.77
CA TYR A 111 8.63 4.61 8.42
C TYR A 111 9.37 3.71 7.43
N LEU A 112 8.61 3.08 6.54
CA LEU A 112 9.13 2.47 5.33
C LEU A 112 9.26 3.58 4.28
N VAL A 113 10.45 3.71 3.70
CA VAL A 113 10.74 4.77 2.72
C VAL A 113 11.18 4.13 1.40
N LEU A 114 10.56 4.58 0.32
CA LEU A 114 10.92 4.20 -1.05
C LEU A 114 11.48 5.42 -1.78
N PRO A 115 12.27 5.20 -2.86
CA PRO A 115 12.74 6.31 -3.69
C PRO A 115 11.61 7.08 -4.34
N ALA A 116 11.84 8.34 -4.66
CA ALA A 116 10.90 9.16 -5.41
C ALA A 116 10.48 8.45 -6.72
N ASN A 117 9.22 8.60 -7.09
CA ASN A 117 8.63 8.06 -8.30
C ASN A 117 8.57 6.51 -8.31
N THR A 118 8.34 5.94 -7.15
CA THR A 118 8.01 4.52 -6.98
C THR A 118 6.73 4.40 -6.16
N ASN A 119 6.14 3.21 -6.13
CA ASN A 119 4.85 3.03 -5.48
C ASN A 119 4.80 1.79 -4.58
N LEU A 120 3.99 1.88 -3.55
CA LEU A 120 3.64 0.74 -2.70
C LEU A 120 2.24 0.28 -3.10
N SER A 121 2.11 -0.39 -4.27
CA SER A 121 0.82 -0.76 -4.85
C SER A 121 -0.04 0.49 -5.11
N TYR A 122 -1.20 0.63 -4.47
CA TYR A 122 -2.14 1.74 -4.69
C TYR A 122 -1.51 3.12 -4.54
N ILE A 123 -1.82 4.02 -5.48
CA ILE A 123 -1.35 5.42 -5.47
C ILE A 123 -2.54 6.34 -5.18
N PRO A 124 -2.70 6.82 -3.93
CA PRO A 124 -3.86 7.63 -3.55
C PRO A 124 -3.73 9.11 -3.88
N ASN A 125 -2.51 9.64 -3.95
CA ASN A 125 -2.25 11.06 -4.16
C ASN A 125 -0.84 11.25 -4.73
N PRO A 126 -0.51 12.46 -5.22
CA PRO A 126 0.80 12.71 -5.80
C PRO A 126 1.96 12.47 -4.81
N GLU A 127 1.77 12.77 -3.54
CA GLU A 127 2.81 12.66 -2.53
C GLU A 127 3.21 11.21 -2.27
N ALA A 128 2.26 10.26 -2.36
CA ALA A 128 2.55 8.84 -2.18
C ALA A 128 3.45 8.25 -3.27
N TYR A 129 3.60 8.96 -4.39
CA TYR A 129 4.49 8.59 -5.48
C TYR A 129 5.76 9.45 -5.52
N ALA A 130 5.62 10.74 -5.23
CA ALA A 130 6.75 11.66 -5.25
C ALA A 130 7.66 11.49 -4.02
N GLU A 131 7.07 11.21 -2.87
CA GLU A 131 7.77 11.02 -1.60
C GLU A 131 7.17 9.83 -0.85
N PRO A 132 7.38 8.60 -1.33
CA PRO A 132 6.74 7.41 -0.72
C PRO A 132 7.29 7.14 0.68
N ARG A 133 6.49 7.44 1.68
CA ARG A 133 6.85 7.31 3.08
C ARG A 133 5.64 6.79 3.86
N PHE A 134 5.78 5.64 4.49
CA PHE A 134 4.67 4.91 5.10
C PHE A 134 5.01 4.56 6.53
N LYS A 135 4.18 5.04 7.46
CA LYS A 135 4.38 4.72 8.88
C LYS A 135 3.89 3.31 9.18
N LEU A 136 4.71 2.53 9.87
CA LEU A 136 4.30 1.22 10.36
C LEU A 136 3.30 1.39 11.49
N LEU A 137 2.17 0.72 11.37
CA LEU A 137 1.13 0.73 12.39
C LEU A 137 1.34 -0.40 13.39
N GLU A 138 0.77 -0.21 14.58
CA GLU A 138 0.65 -1.27 15.57
C GLU A 138 -0.07 -2.47 14.94
N GLY A 139 0.37 -3.67 15.28
CA GLY A 139 -0.14 -4.89 14.66
C GLY A 139 0.71 -5.41 13.51
N THR A 140 1.67 -4.62 13.00
CA THR A 140 2.70 -5.12 12.08
C THR A 140 3.54 -6.17 12.78
N ASN A 141 3.72 -7.31 12.14
CA ASN A 141 4.51 -8.43 12.66
C ASN A 141 5.14 -9.21 11.50
N THR A 142 5.65 -10.40 11.76
CA THR A 142 6.34 -11.19 10.73
C THR A 142 5.42 -11.70 9.61
N LYS A 143 4.10 -11.62 9.79
CA LYS A 143 3.11 -12.12 8.82
C LYS A 143 2.14 -11.05 8.32
N LYS A 144 2.09 -9.90 8.97
CA LYS A 144 1.19 -8.80 8.63
C LYS A 144 1.93 -7.48 8.60
N LEU A 145 1.74 -6.73 7.54
CA LEU A 145 2.32 -5.40 7.35
C LEU A 145 1.19 -4.38 7.24
N ALA A 146 1.02 -3.58 8.28
CA ALA A 146 0.02 -2.51 8.31
C ALA A 146 0.73 -1.15 8.31
N LEU A 147 0.33 -0.29 7.38
CA LEU A 147 1.01 0.97 7.09
C LEU A 147 -0.01 2.08 6.88
N VAL A 148 0.42 3.32 7.10
CA VAL A 148 -0.35 4.49 6.75
C VAL A 148 0.52 5.52 6.05
N HIS A 149 0.00 6.08 4.95
CA HIS A 149 0.57 7.23 4.27
C HIS A 149 -0.26 8.46 4.62
N ASP A 150 0.35 9.47 5.22
CA ASP A 150 -0.29 10.69 5.67
C ASP A 150 0.39 11.88 4.98
N ASN A 151 -0.37 12.63 4.16
CA ASN A 151 0.15 13.81 3.48
C ASN A 151 -0.18 15.12 4.19
N GLY A 152 -0.68 15.05 5.43
CA GLY A 152 -1.09 16.21 6.21
C GLY A 152 -2.55 16.63 6.00
N GLY A 153 -3.22 16.08 4.99
CA GLY A 153 -4.62 16.33 4.71
C GLY A 153 -5.49 15.09 4.78
N ILE A 154 -4.90 13.95 4.51
CA ILE A 154 -5.59 12.66 4.52
C ILE A 154 -4.60 11.55 4.85
N SER A 155 -5.05 10.57 5.61
CA SER A 155 -4.32 9.34 5.89
C SER A 155 -4.90 8.19 5.09
N TRP A 156 -4.03 7.40 4.44
CA TRP A 156 -4.42 6.22 3.66
C TRP A 156 -3.84 4.98 4.29
N LYS A 157 -4.69 3.98 4.56
CA LYS A 157 -4.28 2.70 5.16
C LYS A 157 -3.97 1.66 4.11
N TYR A 158 -2.89 0.88 4.36
CA TYR A 158 -2.49 -0.28 3.60
C TYR A 158 -2.28 -1.45 4.55
N GLU A 159 -2.88 -2.59 4.27
CA GLU A 159 -2.62 -3.79 5.06
C GLU A 159 -2.35 -4.98 4.14
N PHE A 160 -1.17 -5.57 4.32
CA PHE A 160 -0.69 -6.71 3.54
C PHE A 160 -0.47 -7.91 4.46
N ILE A 161 -0.53 -9.09 3.87
CA ILE A 161 -0.25 -10.36 4.53
C ILE A 161 0.80 -11.10 3.70
N ILE A 162 1.60 -11.96 4.32
CA ILE A 162 2.56 -12.81 3.61
C ILE A 162 1.82 -13.61 2.54
N GLU A 163 2.37 -13.61 1.32
CA GLU A 163 1.83 -14.38 0.21
C GLU A 163 1.72 -15.85 0.59
N GLY A 164 0.57 -16.45 0.28
CA GLY A 164 0.30 -17.83 0.62
C GLY A 164 -0.07 -18.08 2.08
N SER A 165 -0.14 -17.03 2.92
CA SER A 165 -0.69 -17.18 4.27
C SER A 165 -2.15 -17.60 4.20
N ALA A 166 -2.57 -18.46 5.14
CA ALA A 166 -3.96 -18.88 5.19
C ALA A 166 -4.86 -17.64 5.38
N LYS A 167 -5.64 -17.32 4.36
CA LYS A 167 -6.75 -16.39 4.51
C LYS A 167 -7.82 -17.05 5.36
N PRO A 168 -8.62 -16.28 6.12
CA PRO A 168 -9.75 -16.86 6.82
C PRO A 168 -10.58 -17.66 5.82
N GLU A 169 -10.82 -18.95 6.13
CA GLU A 169 -11.68 -19.75 5.26
C GLU A 169 -13.09 -19.15 5.29
N ASP A 170 -13.72 -19.09 4.11
CA ASP A 170 -15.12 -18.77 4.08
C ASP A 170 -15.90 -19.78 4.90
N PRO A 171 -16.82 -19.36 5.75
CA PRO A 171 -17.67 -20.29 6.46
C PRO A 171 -18.44 -21.13 5.44
N LYS A 172 -18.16 -22.40 5.45
CA LYS A 172 -18.88 -23.34 4.59
C LYS A 172 -20.21 -23.70 5.24
#